data_33afed2bfbf14df0628dbfc01120d91d
#
_entry.id   33afed2bfbf14df0628dbfc01120d91d
#
_cell.length_a   1.000
_cell.length_b   1.000
_cell.length_c   1.000
_cell.angle_alpha   90.00
_cell.angle_beta   90.00
_cell.angle_gamma   90.00
#
_symmetry.space_group_name_H-M   'P 1'
#
loop_
_entity.id
_entity.type
_entity.pdbx_description
1 polymer ?
#
loop_
_entity_poly.entity_id
_entity_poly.type
_entity_poly.pdbx_seq_one_letter_code
_entity_poly.pdbx_strand_id
1 'polypeptide(L)'
;KTFETYYLPDSILVIGDKENAEYWKDENAQEILSAYVANMNSRGYIRVDDREEADLGLQVSYVRSTYYFTDYGRPEWWWNYPGYWDAPYWGNWGGWYYPYAVNYSYSTGSFISELLNLEAPQGQSEKLPVLWTSYMSGLLSGSTSVNTKLAVQGVNQAFTQSTYLTNK
;
A
#
# COMPACT_ATOMS: atom_id res chain seq x y z
N LYS A 1 -10.41 -19.97 -3.99
CA LYS A 1 -11.34 -19.08 -3.27
C LYS A 1 -11.37 -17.72 -3.95
N THR A 2 -12.53 -17.14 -4.11
CA THR A 2 -12.71 -15.79 -4.62
C THR A 2 -12.62 -14.83 -3.44
N PHE A 3 -11.80 -13.78 -3.54
CA PHE A 3 -11.71 -12.73 -2.52
C PHE A 3 -12.87 -11.75 -2.70
N GLU A 4 -13.55 -11.41 -1.63
CA GLU A 4 -14.72 -10.55 -1.67
C GLU A 4 -14.57 -9.25 -0.89
N THR A 5 -13.87 -9.33 0.24
CA THR A 5 -13.75 -8.19 1.18
C THR A 5 -12.32 -7.66 1.25
N TYR A 6 -12.19 -6.36 1.58
CA TYR A 6 -10.89 -5.75 1.82
C TYR A 6 -10.93 -4.78 2.98
N TYR A 7 -9.81 -4.70 3.69
CA TYR A 7 -9.53 -3.69 4.70
C TYR A 7 -8.55 -2.66 4.14
N LEU A 8 -8.87 -1.39 4.31
CA LEU A 8 -8.00 -0.27 3.98
C LEU A 8 -7.90 0.63 5.21
N PRO A 9 -6.71 0.83 5.79
CA PRO A 9 -6.51 1.79 6.86
C PRO A 9 -6.96 3.20 6.45
N ASP A 10 -7.37 4.00 7.43
CA ASP A 10 -7.80 5.39 7.22
C ASP A 10 -6.65 6.39 7.11
N SER A 11 -5.44 5.89 6.95
CA SER A 11 -4.21 6.67 6.86
C SER A 11 -3.27 6.13 5.80
N ILE A 12 -2.42 7.00 5.27
CA ILE A 12 -1.32 6.66 4.37
C ILE A 12 -0.05 6.57 5.21
N LEU A 13 0.65 5.43 5.14
CA LEU A 13 1.94 5.28 5.81
C LEU A 13 2.99 6.16 5.12
N VAL A 14 3.65 7.03 5.89
CA VAL A 14 4.72 7.88 5.37
C VAL A 14 6.06 7.22 5.63
N ILE A 15 6.76 6.89 4.55
CA ILE A 15 8.12 6.36 4.60
C ILE A 15 9.08 7.54 4.54
N GLY A 16 9.67 7.87 5.68
CA GLY A 16 10.58 9.00 5.86
C GLY A 16 11.96 8.56 6.29
N ASP A 17 12.71 9.47 6.90
CA ASP A 17 14.04 9.26 7.47
C ASP A 17 14.04 9.10 9.01
N LYS A 18 12.85 9.06 9.61
CA LYS A 18 12.65 8.95 11.06
C LYS A 18 12.46 7.50 11.50
N GLU A 19 12.90 7.19 12.71
CA GLU A 19 12.75 5.88 13.31
C GLU A 19 11.31 5.50 13.64
N ASN A 20 10.43 6.50 13.83
CA ASN A 20 9.02 6.29 14.15
C ASN A 20 8.16 6.40 12.90
N ALA A 21 7.19 5.50 12.77
CA ALA A 21 6.20 5.55 11.72
C ALA A 21 5.37 6.85 11.80
N GLU A 22 5.11 7.42 10.64
CA GLU A 22 4.21 8.55 10.47
C GLU A 22 3.01 8.12 9.65
N TYR A 23 1.81 8.56 10.06
CA TYR A 23 0.56 8.24 9.38
C TYR A 23 -0.11 9.54 8.92
N TRP A 24 -0.31 9.66 7.61
CA TRP A 24 -0.93 10.84 7.01
C TRP A 24 -2.44 10.64 6.91
N LYS A 25 -3.21 11.50 7.59
CA LYS A 25 -4.67 11.37 7.78
C LYS A 25 -5.45 12.61 7.38
N ASP A 26 -4.82 13.66 6.89
CA ASP A 26 -5.49 14.90 6.56
C ASP A 26 -6.50 14.77 5.41
N GLU A 27 -7.14 15.84 5.06
CA GLU A 27 -8.16 15.89 4.00
C GLU A 27 -7.62 15.43 2.65
N ASN A 28 -6.37 15.74 2.31
CA ASN A 28 -5.72 15.30 1.10
C ASN A 28 -5.46 13.80 1.10
N ALA A 29 -5.03 13.24 2.22
CA ALA A 29 -4.87 11.79 2.38
C ALA A 29 -6.21 11.07 2.20
N GLN A 30 -7.29 11.59 2.78
CA GLN A 30 -8.63 11.01 2.64
C GLN A 30 -9.14 11.07 1.19
N GLU A 31 -8.84 12.12 0.45
CA GLU A 31 -9.18 12.21 -0.97
C GLU A 31 -8.47 11.13 -1.81
N ILE A 32 -7.18 10.91 -1.54
CA ILE A 32 -6.40 9.86 -2.21
C ILE A 32 -6.95 8.46 -1.85
N LEU A 33 -7.19 8.20 -0.57
CA LEU A 33 -7.74 6.92 -0.11
C LEU A 33 -9.13 6.67 -0.70
N SER A 34 -9.95 7.69 -0.83
CA SER A 34 -11.28 7.60 -1.45
C SER A 34 -11.21 7.13 -2.91
N ALA A 35 -10.15 7.49 -3.64
CA ALA A 35 -9.94 7.01 -5.01
C ALA A 35 -9.66 5.49 -5.03
N TYR A 36 -8.91 4.96 -4.06
CA TYR A 36 -8.74 3.52 -3.91
C TYR A 36 -10.08 2.82 -3.61
N VAL A 37 -10.85 3.37 -2.68
CA VAL A 37 -12.17 2.83 -2.32
C VAL A 37 -13.09 2.77 -3.54
N ALA A 38 -13.19 3.86 -4.30
CA ALA A 38 -14.02 3.91 -5.50
C ALA A 38 -13.62 2.85 -6.53
N ASN A 39 -12.31 2.68 -6.76
CA ASN A 39 -11.80 1.68 -7.69
C ASN A 39 -12.05 0.24 -7.21
N MET A 40 -11.80 -0.07 -5.94
CA MET A 40 -12.06 -1.39 -5.38
C MET A 40 -13.54 -1.74 -5.43
N ASN A 41 -14.39 -0.83 -5.02
CA ASN A 41 -15.85 -1.04 -5.02
C ASN A 41 -16.40 -1.25 -6.44
N SER A 42 -15.91 -0.48 -7.42
CA SER A 42 -16.32 -0.64 -8.83
C SER A 42 -15.95 -2.00 -9.41
N ARG A 43 -14.96 -2.66 -8.83
CA ARG A 43 -14.49 -4.00 -9.22
C ARG A 43 -15.18 -5.14 -8.47
N GLY A 44 -16.14 -4.81 -7.61
CA GLY A 44 -16.96 -5.78 -6.89
C GLY A 44 -16.44 -6.15 -5.50
N TYR A 45 -15.35 -5.53 -5.03
CA TYR A 45 -14.88 -5.73 -3.66
C TYR A 45 -15.68 -4.89 -2.67
N ILE A 46 -15.83 -5.39 -1.45
CA ILE A 46 -16.57 -4.74 -0.37
C ILE A 46 -15.59 -4.35 0.73
N ARG A 47 -15.57 -3.06 1.08
CA ARG A 47 -14.75 -2.59 2.20
C ARG A 47 -15.36 -3.03 3.52
N VAL A 48 -14.52 -3.53 4.42
CA VAL A 48 -14.89 -3.84 5.81
C VAL A 48 -14.07 -2.98 6.78
N ASP A 49 -14.62 -2.74 7.96
CA ASP A 49 -13.99 -1.89 8.97
C ASP A 49 -13.07 -2.69 9.91
N ASP A 50 -13.23 -3.99 9.95
CA ASP A 50 -12.39 -4.88 10.72
C ASP A 50 -11.47 -5.69 9.80
N ARG A 51 -10.17 -5.58 10.05
CA ARG A 51 -9.17 -6.37 9.34
C ARG A 51 -9.39 -7.87 9.45
N GLU A 52 -9.89 -8.35 10.58
CA GLU A 52 -10.14 -9.78 10.81
C GLU A 52 -11.28 -10.33 9.96
N GLU A 53 -12.15 -9.46 9.44
CA GLU A 53 -13.24 -9.80 8.52
C GLU A 53 -12.84 -9.68 7.04
N ALA A 54 -11.61 -9.23 6.76
CA ALA A 54 -11.16 -8.94 5.42
C ALA A 54 -10.39 -10.12 4.81
N ASP A 55 -10.72 -10.47 3.57
CA ASP A 55 -9.94 -11.39 2.75
C ASP A 55 -8.62 -10.75 2.30
N LEU A 56 -8.66 -9.45 2.01
CA LEU A 56 -7.55 -8.68 1.45
C LEU A 56 -7.21 -7.46 2.33
N GLY A 57 -5.94 -7.09 2.33
CA GLY A 57 -5.47 -5.83 2.87
C GLY A 57 -4.97 -4.93 1.75
N LEU A 58 -5.27 -3.63 1.80
CA LEU A 58 -4.72 -2.65 0.88
C LEU A 58 -3.82 -1.70 1.64
N GLN A 59 -2.51 -1.80 1.41
CA GLN A 59 -1.51 -0.93 2.01
C GLN A 59 -1.17 0.20 1.04
N VAL A 60 -1.32 1.43 1.49
CA VAL A 60 -0.91 2.63 0.74
C VAL A 60 0.18 3.34 1.50
N SER A 61 1.32 3.54 0.84
CA SER A 61 2.49 4.20 1.42
C SER A 61 2.96 5.35 0.54
N TYR A 62 3.42 6.43 1.17
CA TYR A 62 4.00 7.60 0.52
C TYR A 62 5.49 7.69 0.86
N VAL A 63 6.34 7.79 -0.15
CA VAL A 63 7.79 7.92 0.01
C VAL A 63 8.14 9.40 0.16
N ARG A 64 8.37 9.85 1.40
CA ARG A 64 8.85 11.20 1.70
C ARG A 64 10.36 11.31 1.56
N SER A 65 11.07 10.24 1.89
CA SER A 65 12.52 10.16 1.79
C SER A 65 12.95 8.79 1.31
N THR A 66 13.98 8.74 0.46
CA THR A 66 14.55 7.49 -0.05
C THR A 66 15.65 6.92 0.85
N TYR A 67 15.90 7.50 2.02
CA TYR A 67 16.96 7.12 2.94
C TYR A 67 17.03 5.61 3.18
N TYR A 68 15.90 4.99 3.56
CA TYR A 68 15.86 3.55 3.84
C TYR A 68 16.08 2.67 2.62
N PHE A 69 15.80 3.16 1.42
CA PHE A 69 16.01 2.40 0.18
C PHE A 69 17.45 2.48 -0.32
N THR A 70 18.09 3.62 -0.14
CA THR A 70 19.47 3.87 -0.64
C THR A 70 20.53 3.22 0.23
N ASP A 71 20.35 3.22 1.55
CA ASP A 71 21.36 2.69 2.49
C ASP A 71 21.45 1.16 2.44
N TYR A 72 20.38 0.48 2.08
CA TYR A 72 20.31 -0.97 2.16
C TYR A 72 20.21 -1.67 0.79
N GLY A 73 20.08 -0.93 -0.26
CA GLY A 73 20.23 -1.41 -1.64
C GLY A 73 19.26 -2.49 -2.11
N ARG A 74 18.24 -2.81 -1.33
CA ARG A 74 17.26 -3.86 -1.65
C ARG A 74 15.82 -3.41 -1.39
N PRO A 75 14.90 -3.59 -2.34
CA PRO A 75 13.49 -3.24 -2.17
C PRO A 75 12.80 -3.92 -0.97
N GLU A 76 13.19 -5.16 -0.66
CA GLU A 76 12.61 -5.93 0.45
C GLU A 76 12.90 -5.33 1.82
N TRP A 77 13.76 -4.36 1.87
CA TRP A 77 14.27 -3.83 3.11
C TRP A 77 13.27 -2.96 3.87
N TRP A 78 12.42 -2.26 3.16
CA TRP A 78 11.43 -1.38 3.75
C TRP A 78 10.31 -2.13 4.50
N TRP A 79 10.21 -3.44 4.34
CA TRP A 79 9.31 -4.28 5.14
C TRP A 79 9.61 -4.23 6.63
N ASN A 80 10.85 -3.94 6.98
CA ASN A 80 11.26 -3.75 8.37
C ASN A 80 11.09 -2.30 8.83
N TYR A 81 10.51 -1.46 7.98
CA TYR A 81 10.25 -0.07 8.33
C TYR A 81 9.31 0.01 9.55
N PRO A 82 9.64 0.86 10.55
CA PRO A 82 8.81 1.01 11.74
C PRO A 82 7.36 1.33 11.37
N GLY A 83 6.42 0.63 12.00
CA GLY A 83 4.99 0.79 11.75
C GLY A 83 4.42 -0.05 10.61
N TYR A 84 5.27 -0.62 9.76
CA TYR A 84 4.79 -1.48 8.67
C TYR A 84 4.23 -2.81 9.20
N TRP A 85 4.87 -3.34 10.22
CA TRP A 85 4.52 -4.58 10.90
C TRP A 85 3.95 -4.37 12.30
N ASP A 86 3.43 -3.17 12.59
CA ASP A 86 2.74 -2.99 13.86
C ASP A 86 1.61 -4.02 13.99
N ALA A 87 1.68 -4.81 15.05
CA ALA A 87 0.87 -6.00 15.25
C ALA A 87 -0.64 -5.81 15.01
N PRO A 88 -1.26 -4.66 15.36
CA PRO A 88 -2.65 -4.45 14.99
C PRO A 88 -2.87 -4.12 13.52
N TYR A 89 -1.83 -3.91 12.72
CA TYR A 89 -2.01 -3.39 11.36
C TYR A 89 -2.41 -4.49 10.36
N TRP A 90 -1.63 -5.57 10.23
CA TRP A 90 -1.91 -6.63 9.25
C TRP A 90 -2.08 -8.02 9.88
N GLY A 91 -1.56 -8.26 11.06
CA GLY A 91 -1.60 -9.55 11.73
C GLY A 91 -0.22 -10.09 12.04
N ASN A 92 -0.16 -11.38 12.34
CA ASN A 92 1.08 -12.04 12.80
C ASN A 92 1.77 -12.76 11.64
N TRP A 93 2.68 -12.06 10.98
CA TRP A 93 3.46 -12.58 9.86
C TRP A 93 4.96 -12.39 10.11
N GLY A 94 5.78 -13.26 9.55
CA GLY A 94 7.24 -13.16 9.63
C GLY A 94 7.89 -12.35 8.52
N GLY A 95 7.11 -11.72 7.66
CA GLY A 95 7.56 -10.92 6.52
C GLY A 95 6.55 -10.94 5.38
N TRP A 96 6.94 -10.39 4.24
CA TRP A 96 6.12 -10.31 3.04
C TRP A 96 6.68 -11.22 1.95
N TYR A 97 5.81 -11.71 1.08
CA TYR A 97 6.18 -12.54 -0.05
C TYR A 97 5.61 -11.97 -1.35
N TYR A 98 6.50 -11.68 -2.29
CA TYR A 98 6.13 -11.29 -3.64
C TYR A 98 6.28 -12.51 -4.55
N PRO A 99 5.17 -13.04 -5.12
CA PRO A 99 5.24 -14.18 -6.04
C PRO A 99 5.76 -13.81 -7.44
N TYR A 100 6.21 -12.59 -7.61
CA TYR A 100 6.75 -12.04 -8.86
C TYR A 100 7.96 -11.14 -8.56
N ALA A 101 8.78 -10.90 -9.58
CA ALA A 101 9.93 -10.01 -9.44
C ALA A 101 9.48 -8.55 -9.30
N VAL A 102 10.01 -7.87 -8.28
CA VAL A 102 9.78 -6.44 -8.05
C VAL A 102 11.08 -5.68 -8.30
N ASN A 103 11.09 -4.84 -9.33
CA ASN A 103 12.24 -4.03 -9.72
C ASN A 103 11.83 -2.56 -9.77
N TYR A 104 11.74 -1.93 -8.60
CA TYR A 104 11.44 -0.51 -8.52
C TYR A 104 12.66 0.30 -8.11
N SER A 105 12.82 1.43 -8.77
CA SER A 105 13.70 2.50 -8.33
C SER A 105 12.83 3.54 -7.61
N TYR A 106 12.85 3.51 -6.28
CA TYR A 106 12.00 4.39 -5.48
C TYR A 106 12.51 5.82 -5.51
N SER A 107 11.60 6.78 -5.61
CA SER A 107 11.90 8.21 -5.58
C SER A 107 11.00 8.94 -4.58
N THR A 108 11.52 10.05 -4.06
CA THR A 108 10.73 10.95 -3.20
C THR A 108 9.49 11.45 -3.95
N GLY A 109 8.36 11.51 -3.27
CA GLY A 109 7.09 11.91 -3.87
C GLY A 109 6.34 10.78 -4.56
N SER A 110 6.76 9.54 -4.36
CA SER A 110 6.11 8.35 -4.93
C SER A 110 5.10 7.74 -3.97
N PHE A 111 4.09 7.09 -4.54
CA PHE A 111 3.18 6.20 -3.81
C PHE A 111 3.45 4.75 -4.17
N ILE A 112 3.42 3.89 -3.16
CA ILE A 112 3.48 2.44 -3.31
C ILE A 112 2.17 1.89 -2.75
N SER A 113 1.48 1.07 -3.53
CA SER A 113 0.25 0.41 -3.08
C SER A 113 0.41 -1.09 -3.23
N GLU A 114 -0.04 -1.83 -2.24
CA GLU A 114 0.08 -3.28 -2.22
C GLU A 114 -1.21 -3.92 -1.75
N LEU A 115 -1.67 -4.91 -2.49
CA LEU A 115 -2.81 -5.72 -2.13
C LEU A 115 -2.33 -7.04 -1.55
N LEU A 116 -2.75 -7.34 -0.33
CA LEU A 116 -2.24 -8.39 0.52
C LEU A 116 -3.28 -9.49 0.69
N ASN A 117 -2.86 -10.75 0.69
CA ASN A 117 -3.74 -11.88 0.97
C ASN A 117 -3.77 -12.17 2.49
N LEU A 118 -4.81 -11.66 3.18
CA LEU A 118 -4.98 -11.87 4.62
C LEU A 118 -5.52 -13.27 4.98
N GLU A 119 -5.97 -14.02 4.01
CA GLU A 119 -6.44 -15.40 4.16
C GLU A 119 -5.31 -16.44 4.22
N ALA A 120 -4.07 -16.02 3.91
CA ALA A 120 -2.92 -16.91 3.98
C ALA A 120 -2.61 -17.32 5.43
N PRO A 121 -1.99 -18.49 5.65
CA PRO A 121 -1.64 -18.93 7.00
C PRO A 121 -0.78 -17.91 7.74
N GLN A 122 -1.13 -17.63 8.99
CA GLN A 122 -0.38 -16.72 9.87
C GLN A 122 0.66 -17.48 10.71
N GLY A 123 1.70 -16.80 11.14
CA GLY A 123 2.76 -17.29 11.99
C GLY A 123 4.08 -16.59 11.74
N GLN A 124 5.03 -16.70 12.67
CA GLN A 124 6.35 -16.05 12.54
C GLN A 124 7.20 -16.65 11.40
N SER A 125 6.94 -17.89 11.02
CA SER A 125 7.58 -18.55 9.87
C SER A 125 6.84 -18.36 8.56
N GLU A 126 5.63 -17.80 8.61
CA GLU A 126 4.79 -17.54 7.44
C GLU A 126 5.00 -16.12 6.92
N LYS A 127 4.85 -15.94 5.62
CA LYS A 127 4.97 -14.63 4.97
C LYS A 127 3.65 -14.21 4.36
N LEU A 128 3.31 -12.95 4.54
CA LEU A 128 2.10 -12.36 3.97
C LEU A 128 2.26 -12.18 2.47
N PRO A 129 1.46 -12.87 1.63
CA PRO A 129 1.57 -12.76 0.18
C PRO A 129 1.07 -11.42 -0.34
N VAL A 130 1.85 -10.79 -1.21
CA VAL A 130 1.46 -9.60 -1.97
C VAL A 130 0.92 -10.04 -3.32
N LEU A 131 -0.34 -9.73 -3.61
CA LEU A 131 -1.02 -10.16 -4.83
C LEU A 131 -0.92 -9.14 -5.97
N TRP A 132 -0.78 -7.87 -5.62
CA TRP A 132 -0.71 -6.77 -6.57
C TRP A 132 0.09 -5.63 -5.97
N THR A 133 0.86 -4.96 -6.82
CA THR A 133 1.65 -3.78 -6.45
C THR A 133 1.47 -2.70 -7.49
N SER A 134 1.36 -1.47 -7.04
CA SER A 134 1.39 -0.29 -7.90
C SER A 134 2.43 0.69 -7.38
N TYR A 135 3.16 1.28 -8.32
CA TYR A 135 4.13 2.34 -8.05
C TYR A 135 3.81 3.56 -8.90
N MET A 136 3.65 4.69 -8.24
CA MET A 136 3.34 5.97 -8.89
C MET A 136 4.39 7.00 -8.51
N SER A 137 4.97 7.68 -9.50
CA SER A 137 5.99 8.71 -9.31
C SER A 137 5.60 10.02 -10.00
N GLY A 138 6.38 11.08 -9.78
CA GLY A 138 6.16 12.37 -10.43
C GLY A 138 4.97 13.16 -9.87
N LEU A 139 4.57 12.89 -8.63
CA LEU A 139 3.38 13.48 -8.01
C LEU A 139 3.65 14.76 -7.20
N LEU A 140 4.88 15.26 -7.21
CA LEU A 140 5.22 16.52 -6.55
C LEU A 140 4.92 17.70 -7.46
N SER A 141 4.23 18.70 -6.93
CA SER A 141 4.03 19.99 -7.61
C SER A 141 5.08 20.98 -7.15
N GLY A 142 5.90 21.54 -8.05
CA GLY A 142 6.76 22.72 -7.92
C GLY A 142 7.53 22.98 -6.61
N SER A 143 7.15 22.29 -5.56
CA SER A 143 7.72 22.27 -4.20
C SER A 143 7.74 20.84 -3.70
N THR A 144 7.95 20.62 -2.39
CA THR A 144 7.97 19.29 -1.78
C THR A 144 6.58 18.73 -1.44
N SER A 145 5.50 19.45 -1.78
CA SER A 145 4.13 18.99 -1.49
C SER A 145 3.56 18.11 -2.60
N VAL A 146 2.79 17.10 -2.20
CA VAL A 146 2.10 16.20 -3.11
C VAL A 146 0.98 16.94 -3.84
N ASN A 147 0.91 16.75 -5.15
CA ASN A 147 -0.24 17.17 -5.93
C ASN A 147 -1.34 16.11 -5.80
N THR A 148 -2.33 16.36 -4.93
CA THR A 148 -3.41 15.42 -4.64
C THR A 148 -4.20 15.03 -5.86
N LYS A 149 -4.44 15.96 -6.77
CA LYS A 149 -5.16 15.70 -8.01
C LYS A 149 -4.41 14.75 -8.93
N LEU A 150 -3.10 14.91 -9.08
CA LEU A 150 -2.25 13.98 -9.83
C LEU A 150 -2.19 12.61 -9.15
N ALA A 151 -2.15 12.57 -7.83
CA ALA A 151 -2.17 11.32 -7.08
C ALA A 151 -3.47 10.54 -7.34
N VAL A 152 -4.63 11.19 -7.29
CA VAL A 152 -5.93 10.57 -7.62
C VAL A 152 -5.96 10.05 -9.06
N GLN A 153 -5.46 10.83 -10.01
CA GLN A 153 -5.34 10.39 -11.40
C GLN A 153 -4.43 9.16 -11.53
N GLY A 154 -3.32 9.13 -10.80
CA GLY A 154 -2.39 8.00 -10.77
C GLY A 154 -3.03 6.73 -10.20
N VAL A 155 -3.83 6.84 -9.14
CA VAL A 155 -4.61 5.73 -8.59
C VAL A 155 -5.56 5.18 -9.65
N ASN A 156 -6.35 6.01 -10.28
CA ASN A 156 -7.29 5.60 -11.32
C ASN A 156 -6.58 4.91 -12.49
N GLN A 157 -5.42 5.43 -12.90
CA GLN A 157 -4.61 4.83 -13.97
C GLN A 157 -4.08 3.46 -13.57
N ALA A 158 -3.59 3.29 -12.34
CA ALA A 158 -3.08 2.01 -11.85
C ALA A 158 -4.14 0.92 -11.93
N PHE A 159 -5.36 1.21 -11.52
CA PHE A 159 -6.48 0.28 -11.63
C PHE A 159 -6.90 0.04 -13.09
N THR A 160 -6.92 1.06 -13.93
CA THR A 160 -7.23 0.91 -15.37
C THR A 160 -6.25 -0.03 -16.07
N GLN A 161 -4.99 0.02 -15.70
CA GLN A 161 -3.95 -0.88 -16.23
C GLN A 161 -4.02 -2.30 -15.66
N SER A 162 -4.75 -2.51 -14.57
CA SER A 162 -4.86 -3.77 -13.85
C SER A 162 -6.25 -4.40 -14.03
N THR A 163 -6.63 -4.68 -15.27
CA THR A 163 -7.97 -5.18 -15.63
C THR A 163 -8.30 -6.55 -15.00
N TYR A 164 -7.29 -7.34 -14.69
CA TYR A 164 -7.42 -8.63 -14.03
C TYR A 164 -7.79 -8.53 -12.53
N LEU A 165 -7.61 -7.37 -11.94
CA LEU A 165 -7.96 -7.11 -10.54
C LEU A 165 -9.47 -6.86 -10.43
N THR A 166 -10.24 -7.92 -10.29
CA THR A 166 -11.69 -7.89 -10.22
C THR A 166 -12.23 -9.07 -9.43
N ASN A 167 -13.34 -8.86 -8.74
CA ASN A 167 -14.15 -9.88 -8.09
C ASN A 167 -15.40 -10.25 -8.94
N LYS A 168 -15.46 -9.80 -10.19
CA LYS A 168 -16.60 -10.07 -11.10
C LYS A 168 -16.28 -11.18 -12.07
#